data_72524403413d35c4f406698cb248ba1e
#
_entry.id   72524403413d35c4f406698cb248ba1e
#
_cell.length_a   1.000
_cell.length_b   1.000
_cell.length_c   1.000
_cell.angle_alpha   90.00
_cell.angle_beta   90.00
_cell.angle_gamma   90.00
#
_symmetry.space_group_name_H-M   'P 1'
#
loop_
_entity.id
_entity.type
_entity.pdbx_description
1 polymer ?
#
loop_
_entity_poly.entity_id
_entity_poly.type
_entity_poly.pdbx_seq_one_letter_code
_entity_poly.pdbx_strand_id
1 'polypeptide(L)'
;MRSAKFAAAAIAVAAFLPGVPEAIAADGFDLVVLGALGGIQDGNLSASLIHPHGDNRGVTCDAGTLVNGLRVAEEKGAFANITVPAESPQSRVGYMLTNAIKGYLISHAHLDHVAGLIVASPDDSKKPIYALPSVGNDLVETYFNWRAWPNFSDRGKAPQLKKYAIAELAPGVATPLADTAMTVTAFPLAHGGVESTAFLLESGGDGILCFGDTGPDAVEKGTRLGDVWTAVAERVKQKRLKAIVIEVSYSSDRPDNLLFGHLTPRWLMEELRKLDGLAGGKALKDLPVVVSHIKYSLTKEQPQRQLLQELEAANDMGVRFVMPEQGSRWHFK
;
A
#
# COMPACT_ATOMS: atom_id res chain seq x y z
N MET A 1 -5.07 -64.18 49.52
CA MET A 1 -5.53 -62.95 48.92
C MET A 1 -4.28 -62.23 48.36
N ARG A 2 -4.12 -62.29 47.00
CA ARG A 2 -2.97 -61.63 46.33
C ARG A 2 -3.50 -60.36 45.63
N SER A 3 -2.97 -59.23 46.06
CA SER A 3 -3.32 -57.91 45.49
C SER A 3 -2.50 -57.65 44.20
N ALA A 4 -3.18 -57.48 43.06
CA ALA A 4 -2.54 -57.11 41.80
C ALA A 4 -2.48 -55.60 41.70
N LYS A 5 -1.26 -55.07 41.57
CA LYS A 5 -1.02 -53.63 41.26
C LYS A 5 -1.05 -53.43 39.74
N PHE A 6 -2.00 -52.66 39.28
CA PHE A 6 -2.01 -52.16 37.89
C PHE A 6 -1.11 -50.95 37.78
N ALA A 7 -0.09 -51.02 36.90
CA ALA A 7 0.74 -49.90 36.52
C ALA A 7 0.09 -49.22 35.27
N ALA A 8 -0.30 -47.97 35.40
CA ALA A 8 -0.76 -47.16 34.28
C ALA A 8 0.45 -46.57 33.51
N ALA A 9 0.62 -46.94 32.26
CA ALA A 9 1.60 -46.34 31.37
C ALA A 9 1.00 -45.06 30.77
N ALA A 10 1.60 -43.91 31.03
CA ALA A 10 1.25 -42.65 30.40
C ALA A 10 1.93 -42.57 29.04
N ILE A 11 1.16 -42.52 27.97
CA ILE A 11 1.63 -42.27 26.61
C ILE A 11 1.70 -40.76 26.43
N ALA A 12 2.92 -40.20 26.34
CA ALA A 12 3.13 -38.81 25.98
C ALA A 12 2.97 -38.65 24.45
N VAL A 13 1.88 -38.00 24.02
CA VAL A 13 1.69 -37.58 22.63
C VAL A 13 2.45 -36.28 22.44
N ALA A 14 3.59 -36.35 21.75
CA ALA A 14 4.31 -35.16 21.29
C ALA A 14 3.50 -34.53 20.13
N ALA A 15 2.85 -33.41 20.39
CA ALA A 15 2.22 -32.60 19.36
C ALA A 15 3.32 -31.94 18.53
N PHE A 16 3.50 -32.39 17.29
CA PHE A 16 4.28 -31.66 16.28
C PHE A 16 3.50 -30.39 15.93
N LEU A 17 3.91 -29.25 16.46
CA LEU A 17 3.51 -27.96 15.93
C LEU A 17 4.26 -27.77 14.59
N PRO A 18 3.55 -27.46 13.48
CA PRO A 18 4.21 -27.11 12.24
C PRO A 18 5.08 -25.88 12.50
N GLY A 19 6.37 -25.99 12.18
CA GLY A 19 7.33 -24.91 12.34
C GLY A 19 6.83 -23.68 11.59
N VAL A 20 6.74 -22.56 12.32
CA VAL A 20 6.58 -21.24 11.70
C VAL A 20 7.79 -21.09 10.78
N PRO A 21 7.61 -20.83 9.47
CA PRO A 21 8.76 -20.62 8.60
C PRO A 21 9.62 -19.50 9.19
N GLU A 22 10.92 -19.78 9.33
CA GLU A 22 11.89 -18.81 9.79
C GLU A 22 11.76 -17.56 8.91
N ALA A 23 11.43 -16.43 9.52
CA ALA A 23 11.28 -15.18 8.81
C ALA A 23 12.67 -14.84 8.23
N ILE A 24 12.81 -14.94 6.92
CA ILE A 24 13.97 -14.39 6.22
C ILE A 24 14.02 -12.92 6.63
N ALA A 25 15.09 -12.49 7.29
CA ALA A 25 15.28 -11.10 7.63
C ALA A 25 15.28 -10.31 6.31
N ALA A 26 14.20 -9.63 6.01
CA ALA A 26 14.08 -8.87 4.78
C ALA A 26 15.07 -7.70 4.84
N ASP A 27 15.98 -7.60 3.85
CA ASP A 27 16.85 -6.44 3.66
C ASP A 27 16.08 -5.39 2.85
N GLY A 28 15.06 -4.79 3.50
CA GLY A 28 14.20 -3.78 2.89
C GLY A 28 13.02 -4.32 2.08
N PHE A 29 12.54 -3.50 1.15
CA PHE A 29 11.34 -3.76 0.36
C PHE A 29 11.57 -3.55 -1.13
N ASP A 30 10.87 -4.35 -1.93
CA ASP A 30 10.67 -4.09 -3.34
C ASP A 30 9.30 -3.43 -3.56
N LEU A 31 9.27 -2.44 -4.44
CA LEU A 31 8.08 -1.75 -4.88
C LEU A 31 7.98 -1.82 -6.39
N VAL A 32 6.87 -2.35 -6.92
CA VAL A 32 6.55 -2.33 -8.35
C VAL A 32 5.38 -1.40 -8.57
N VAL A 33 5.59 -0.40 -9.42
CA VAL A 33 4.59 0.64 -9.71
C VAL A 33 3.62 0.13 -10.75
N LEU A 34 2.40 -0.22 -10.34
CA LEU A 34 1.34 -0.66 -11.26
C LEU A 34 0.59 0.53 -11.87
N GLY A 35 0.54 1.64 -11.13
CA GLY A 35 0.01 2.91 -11.58
C GLY A 35 0.59 4.06 -10.76
N ALA A 36 1.03 5.11 -11.44
CA ALA A 36 1.80 6.22 -10.86
C ALA A 36 1.01 7.53 -10.74
N LEU A 37 -0.14 7.64 -11.43
CA LEU A 37 -0.87 8.88 -11.59
C LEU A 37 -2.22 8.85 -10.86
N GLY A 38 -2.72 10.04 -10.57
CA GLY A 38 -4.06 10.21 -10.04
C GLY A 38 -5.02 10.82 -11.06
N GLY A 39 -6.33 10.69 -10.81
CA GLY A 39 -7.38 11.33 -11.58
C GLY A 39 -7.70 10.64 -12.90
N ILE A 40 -7.45 11.29 -14.04
CA ILE A 40 -8.11 10.99 -15.31
C ILE A 40 -7.35 10.04 -16.25
N GLN A 41 -6.14 9.61 -15.94
CA GLN A 41 -5.40 8.71 -16.84
C GLN A 41 -5.72 7.25 -16.50
N ASP A 42 -6.78 6.73 -17.08
CA ASP A 42 -7.11 5.32 -17.02
C ASP A 42 -5.96 4.43 -17.50
N GLY A 43 -5.79 3.28 -16.85
CA GLY A 43 -4.68 2.37 -17.12
C GLY A 43 -3.34 2.73 -16.45
N ASN A 44 -3.24 3.89 -15.74
CA ASN A 44 -2.07 4.27 -14.93
C ASN A 44 -2.46 4.89 -13.57
N LEU A 45 -3.61 4.52 -13.05
CA LEU A 45 -4.16 5.01 -11.78
C LEU A 45 -3.47 4.38 -10.57
N SER A 46 -3.47 5.07 -9.45
CA SER A 46 -2.74 4.73 -8.22
C SER A 46 -2.80 3.27 -7.82
N ALA A 47 -1.66 2.59 -7.90
CA ALA A 47 -1.47 1.22 -7.42
C ALA A 47 0.02 0.87 -7.33
N SER A 48 0.46 0.34 -6.20
CA SER A 48 1.83 -0.10 -5.98
C SER A 48 1.85 -1.49 -5.35
N LEU A 49 2.53 -2.45 -5.98
CA LEU A 49 2.78 -3.76 -5.37
C LEU A 49 4.01 -3.66 -4.50
N ILE A 50 3.86 -4.02 -3.23
CA ILE A 50 4.91 -3.96 -2.20
C ILE A 50 5.12 -5.36 -1.62
N HIS A 51 6.38 -5.78 -1.55
CA HIS A 51 6.76 -7.04 -0.92
C HIS A 51 8.14 -6.94 -0.26
N PRO A 52 8.46 -7.76 0.76
CA PRO A 52 9.79 -7.84 1.31
C PRO A 52 10.79 -8.25 0.24
N HIS A 53 12.02 -7.72 0.29
CA HIS A 53 13.06 -8.14 -0.66
C HIS A 53 13.31 -9.65 -0.58
N GLY A 54 13.38 -10.30 -1.73
CA GLY A 54 13.57 -11.77 -1.80
C GLY A 54 12.30 -12.60 -1.64
N ASP A 55 11.15 -12.02 -1.25
CA ASP A 55 9.84 -12.68 -1.26
C ASP A 55 8.98 -12.11 -2.39
N ASN A 56 8.44 -12.97 -3.24
CA ASN A 56 7.57 -12.53 -4.34
C ASN A 56 6.10 -12.36 -3.90
N ARG A 57 5.76 -12.66 -2.65
CA ARG A 57 4.42 -12.51 -2.09
C ARG A 57 4.29 -11.12 -1.47
N GLY A 58 3.32 -10.38 -1.95
CA GLY A 58 3.11 -9.01 -1.52
C GLY A 58 1.65 -8.61 -1.48
N VAL A 59 1.42 -7.35 -1.19
CA VAL A 59 0.11 -6.70 -1.23
C VAL A 59 0.19 -5.44 -2.08
N THR A 60 -0.95 -5.00 -2.61
CA THR A 60 -0.96 -3.68 -3.24
C THR A 60 -1.36 -2.61 -2.24
N CYS A 61 -0.75 -1.45 -2.38
CA CYS A 61 -1.23 -0.19 -1.83
C CYS A 61 -2.03 0.49 -2.93
N ASP A 62 -3.33 0.57 -2.74
CA ASP A 62 -4.36 0.84 -3.71
C ASP A 62 -4.38 -0.12 -4.93
N ALA A 63 -5.39 0.01 -5.76
CA ALA A 63 -5.66 -0.87 -6.87
C ALA A 63 -6.41 -0.16 -8.01
N GLY A 64 -6.08 1.10 -8.27
CA GLY A 64 -6.65 1.88 -9.38
C GLY A 64 -6.33 1.27 -10.74
N THR A 65 -5.13 0.70 -10.88
CA THR A 65 -4.72 -0.07 -12.06
C THR A 65 -4.10 -1.39 -11.63
N LEU A 66 -4.64 -2.53 -12.02
CA LEU A 66 -4.08 -3.86 -11.74
C LEU A 66 -3.58 -4.55 -13.00
N VAL A 67 -4.46 -5.14 -13.80
CA VAL A 67 -4.05 -6.00 -14.93
C VAL A 67 -3.19 -5.25 -15.95
N ASN A 68 -3.57 -4.02 -16.31
CA ASN A 68 -2.74 -3.21 -17.19
C ASN A 68 -1.38 -2.87 -16.57
N GLY A 69 -1.36 -2.52 -15.28
CA GLY A 69 -0.12 -2.24 -14.54
C GLY A 69 0.81 -3.44 -14.49
N LEU A 70 0.27 -4.63 -14.20
CA LEU A 70 1.03 -5.88 -14.23
C LEU A 70 1.58 -6.20 -15.62
N ARG A 71 0.81 -5.94 -16.70
CA ARG A 71 1.25 -6.11 -18.08
C ARG A 71 2.41 -5.18 -18.42
N VAL A 72 2.29 -3.89 -18.09
CA VAL A 72 3.37 -2.91 -18.32
C VAL A 72 4.62 -3.25 -17.48
N ALA A 73 4.44 -3.71 -16.25
CA ALA A 73 5.54 -4.15 -15.39
C ALA A 73 6.25 -5.39 -15.95
N GLU A 74 5.51 -6.35 -16.51
CA GLU A 74 6.06 -7.52 -17.21
C GLU A 74 6.84 -7.09 -18.45
N GLU A 75 6.31 -6.20 -19.28
CA GLU A 75 6.97 -5.68 -20.48
C GLU A 75 8.28 -4.94 -20.14
N LYS A 76 8.33 -4.27 -18.98
CA LYS A 76 9.55 -3.60 -18.47
C LYS A 76 10.48 -4.55 -17.70
N GLY A 77 10.17 -5.84 -17.62
CA GLY A 77 11.01 -6.85 -16.98
C GLY A 77 10.98 -6.82 -15.44
N ALA A 78 10.02 -6.14 -14.80
CA ALA A 78 9.91 -6.06 -13.35
C ALA A 78 9.73 -7.44 -12.69
N PHE A 79 9.23 -8.43 -13.42
CA PHE A 79 8.96 -9.80 -12.96
C PHE A 79 9.91 -10.84 -13.56
N ALA A 80 11.04 -10.44 -14.15
CA ALA A 80 11.97 -11.35 -14.82
C ALA A 80 12.51 -12.48 -13.91
N ASN A 81 12.61 -12.21 -12.60
CA ASN A 81 13.03 -13.19 -11.60
C ASN A 81 11.92 -14.10 -11.08
N ILE A 82 10.66 -13.91 -11.55
CA ILE A 82 9.52 -14.71 -11.10
C ILE A 82 9.33 -15.90 -12.01
N THR A 83 9.45 -17.09 -11.46
CA THR A 83 9.19 -18.34 -12.17
C THR A 83 7.72 -18.72 -12.01
N VAL A 84 7.00 -18.82 -13.12
CA VAL A 84 5.66 -19.43 -13.15
C VAL A 84 5.84 -20.95 -13.25
N PRO A 85 5.23 -21.76 -12.35
CA PRO A 85 5.33 -23.20 -12.43
C PRO A 85 4.92 -23.73 -13.83
N ALA A 86 5.64 -24.72 -14.35
CA ALA A 86 5.44 -25.22 -15.70
C ALA A 86 4.02 -25.82 -15.92
N GLU A 87 3.44 -26.35 -14.86
CA GLU A 87 2.07 -26.90 -14.85
C GLU A 87 0.98 -25.83 -14.73
N SER A 88 1.33 -24.58 -14.45
CA SER A 88 0.36 -23.49 -14.34
C SER A 88 -0.15 -23.09 -15.74
N PRO A 89 -1.47 -23.02 -15.94
CA PRO A 89 -2.03 -22.53 -17.20
C PRO A 89 -1.94 -21.01 -17.36
N GLN A 90 -1.45 -20.30 -16.34
CA GLN A 90 -1.46 -18.84 -16.29
C GLN A 90 -0.27 -18.22 -17.02
N SER A 91 -0.50 -17.07 -17.65
CA SER A 91 0.58 -16.14 -18.00
C SER A 91 1.25 -15.61 -16.74
N ARG A 92 2.46 -15.01 -16.83
CA ARG A 92 3.10 -14.40 -15.67
C ARG A 92 2.24 -13.28 -15.07
N VAL A 93 1.56 -12.47 -15.87
CA VAL A 93 0.58 -11.47 -15.39
C VAL A 93 -0.54 -12.11 -14.59
N GLY A 94 -1.14 -13.19 -15.11
CA GLY A 94 -2.18 -13.94 -14.39
C GLY A 94 -1.67 -14.54 -13.08
N TYR A 95 -0.46 -15.10 -13.09
CA TYR A 95 0.19 -15.65 -11.91
C TYR A 95 0.47 -14.56 -10.85
N MET A 96 0.95 -13.40 -11.26
CA MET A 96 1.14 -12.26 -10.36
C MET A 96 -0.18 -11.83 -9.71
N LEU A 97 -1.22 -11.67 -10.51
CA LEU A 97 -2.53 -11.27 -10.00
C LEU A 97 -3.08 -12.28 -8.99
N THR A 98 -3.07 -13.57 -9.32
CA THR A 98 -3.81 -14.59 -8.57
C THR A 98 -3.01 -15.30 -7.48
N ASN A 99 -1.66 -15.27 -7.57
CA ASN A 99 -0.79 -16.02 -6.66
C ASN A 99 0.20 -15.13 -5.89
N ALA A 100 0.81 -14.13 -6.51
CA ALA A 100 1.80 -13.27 -5.87
C ALA A 100 1.15 -12.17 -5.03
N ILE A 101 0.10 -11.51 -5.55
CA ILE A 101 -0.68 -10.53 -4.80
C ILE A 101 -1.56 -11.26 -3.79
N LYS A 102 -1.28 -11.11 -2.50
CA LYS A 102 -1.95 -11.79 -1.38
C LYS A 102 -3.11 -11.00 -0.77
N GLY A 103 -3.22 -9.73 -1.10
CA GLY A 103 -4.29 -8.85 -0.63
C GLY A 103 -4.15 -7.45 -1.18
N TYR A 104 -5.15 -6.66 -0.90
CA TYR A 104 -5.24 -5.26 -1.30
C TYR A 104 -5.35 -4.39 -0.05
N LEU A 105 -4.50 -3.37 0.08
CA LEU A 105 -4.66 -2.30 1.05
C LEU A 105 -5.37 -1.16 0.33
N ILE A 106 -6.60 -0.87 0.68
CA ILE A 106 -7.38 0.19 0.02
C ILE A 106 -7.45 1.41 0.93
N SER A 107 -6.88 2.50 0.45
CA SER A 107 -6.77 3.74 1.21
C SER A 107 -8.12 4.44 1.36
N HIS A 108 -8.89 4.54 0.28
CA HIS A 108 -10.23 5.08 0.22
C HIS A 108 -10.93 4.62 -1.06
N ALA A 109 -12.23 4.90 -1.20
CA ALA A 109 -13.06 4.32 -2.24
C ALA A 109 -13.20 5.19 -3.50
N HIS A 110 -12.34 6.20 -3.73
CA HIS A 110 -12.36 6.92 -5.00
C HIS A 110 -11.99 5.99 -6.16
N LEU A 111 -12.59 6.24 -7.32
CA LEU A 111 -12.52 5.31 -8.45
C LEU A 111 -11.08 5.12 -8.96
N ASP A 112 -10.24 6.15 -8.93
CA ASP A 112 -8.83 6.09 -9.34
C ASP A 112 -7.93 5.32 -8.36
N HIS A 113 -8.49 4.85 -7.23
CA HIS A 113 -7.83 3.96 -6.27
C HIS A 113 -8.36 2.52 -6.30
N VAL A 114 -9.54 2.28 -6.92
CA VAL A 114 -10.21 0.97 -6.86
C VAL A 114 -10.63 0.40 -8.21
N ALA A 115 -10.57 1.16 -9.31
CA ALA A 115 -11.09 0.72 -10.61
C ALA A 115 -10.50 -0.61 -11.08
N GLY A 116 -9.19 -0.80 -10.95
CA GLY A 116 -8.50 -2.03 -11.31
C GLY A 116 -8.96 -3.23 -10.51
N LEU A 117 -9.17 -3.07 -9.19
CA LEU A 117 -9.73 -4.11 -8.32
C LEU A 117 -11.13 -4.52 -8.77
N ILE A 118 -11.99 -3.53 -8.99
CA ILE A 118 -13.39 -3.80 -9.37
C ILE A 118 -13.43 -4.56 -10.71
N VAL A 119 -12.71 -4.06 -11.72
CA VAL A 119 -12.71 -4.66 -13.07
C VAL A 119 -12.05 -6.04 -13.08
N ALA A 120 -10.97 -6.25 -12.30
CA ALA A 120 -10.26 -7.55 -12.26
C ALA A 120 -10.99 -8.61 -11.43
N SER A 121 -11.96 -8.24 -10.60
CA SER A 121 -12.58 -9.13 -9.62
C SER A 121 -13.18 -10.42 -10.18
N PRO A 122 -13.74 -10.51 -11.41
CA PRO A 122 -14.24 -11.77 -11.96
C PRO A 122 -13.16 -12.86 -12.11
N ASP A 123 -11.95 -12.46 -12.51
CA ASP A 123 -10.85 -13.37 -12.86
C ASP A 123 -9.76 -13.48 -11.76
N ASP A 124 -9.89 -12.68 -10.70
CA ASP A 124 -8.95 -12.73 -9.58
C ASP A 124 -9.19 -13.95 -8.66
N SER A 125 -8.22 -14.23 -7.78
CA SER A 125 -8.33 -15.28 -6.74
C SER A 125 -8.97 -14.76 -5.44
N LYS A 126 -9.36 -15.68 -4.55
CA LYS A 126 -9.82 -15.31 -3.21
C LYS A 126 -8.70 -14.71 -2.39
N LYS A 127 -8.93 -13.53 -1.81
CA LYS A 127 -7.97 -12.83 -0.94
C LYS A 127 -8.64 -11.75 -0.11
N PRO A 128 -8.00 -11.24 0.96
CA PRO A 128 -8.52 -10.13 1.75
C PRO A 128 -8.37 -8.78 1.03
N ILE A 129 -9.31 -7.89 1.32
CA ILE A 129 -9.19 -6.44 1.17
C ILE A 129 -9.05 -5.87 2.58
N TYR A 130 -7.93 -5.27 2.88
CA TYR A 130 -7.64 -4.61 4.14
C TYR A 130 -7.96 -3.13 4.02
N ALA A 131 -8.81 -2.62 4.89
CA ALA A 131 -9.25 -1.22 4.86
C ALA A 131 -9.74 -0.77 6.23
N LEU A 132 -9.83 0.53 6.45
CA LEU A 132 -10.60 1.07 7.57
C LEU A 132 -12.08 0.69 7.41
N PRO A 133 -12.86 0.58 8.51
CA PRO A 133 -14.26 0.17 8.44
C PRO A 133 -15.12 1.03 7.49
N SER A 134 -14.93 2.35 7.50
CA SER A 134 -15.60 3.30 6.58
C SER A 134 -15.33 2.96 5.12
N VAL A 135 -14.05 2.79 4.77
CA VAL A 135 -13.61 2.47 3.40
C VAL A 135 -14.13 1.11 2.95
N GLY A 136 -14.08 0.09 3.82
CA GLY A 136 -14.66 -1.23 3.54
C GLY A 136 -16.16 -1.18 3.25
N ASN A 137 -16.90 -0.35 3.99
CA ASN A 137 -18.33 -0.12 3.75
C ASN A 137 -18.57 0.61 2.42
N ASP A 138 -17.82 1.68 2.13
CA ASP A 138 -17.96 2.43 0.89
C ASP A 138 -17.72 1.55 -0.34
N LEU A 139 -16.72 0.65 -0.31
CA LEU A 139 -16.47 -0.32 -1.38
C LEU A 139 -17.67 -1.22 -1.65
N VAL A 140 -18.28 -1.73 -0.58
CA VAL A 140 -19.41 -2.66 -0.68
C VAL A 140 -20.68 -1.93 -1.12
N GLU A 141 -20.96 -0.78 -0.55
CA GLU A 141 -22.19 -0.02 -0.84
C GLU A 141 -22.15 0.62 -2.22
N THR A 142 -20.98 1.08 -2.67
CA THR A 142 -20.84 1.79 -3.94
C THR A 142 -20.61 0.85 -5.11
N TYR A 143 -19.78 -0.16 -4.96
CA TYR A 143 -19.33 -0.99 -6.09
C TYR A 143 -19.88 -2.43 -6.02
N PHE A 144 -19.67 -3.17 -4.92
CA PHE A 144 -20.05 -4.57 -4.82
C PHE A 144 -21.52 -4.77 -4.42
N ASN A 145 -22.45 -4.18 -5.17
CA ASN A 145 -23.85 -4.01 -4.78
C ASN A 145 -24.88 -4.56 -5.78
N TRP A 146 -24.46 -5.29 -6.81
CA TRP A 146 -25.28 -5.82 -7.90
C TRP A 146 -25.93 -4.74 -8.79
N ARG A 147 -25.56 -3.47 -8.60
CA ARG A 147 -25.98 -2.37 -9.47
C ARG A 147 -24.81 -1.82 -10.26
N ALA A 148 -23.72 -1.45 -9.58
CA ALA A 148 -22.48 -1.01 -10.20
C ALA A 148 -21.66 -2.22 -10.68
N TRP A 149 -21.52 -3.24 -9.80
CA TRP A 149 -20.78 -4.46 -10.09
C TRP A 149 -21.34 -5.66 -9.29
N PRO A 150 -21.12 -6.93 -9.72
CA PRO A 150 -21.47 -8.10 -8.91
C PRO A 150 -20.80 -8.06 -7.53
N ASN A 151 -21.51 -8.55 -6.51
CA ASN A 151 -20.98 -8.52 -5.15
C ASN A 151 -19.94 -9.61 -4.93
N PHE A 152 -18.68 -9.32 -5.20
CA PHE A 152 -17.54 -10.20 -4.95
C PHE A 152 -17.08 -10.20 -3.49
N SER A 153 -17.64 -9.33 -2.62
CA SER A 153 -17.31 -9.28 -1.19
C SER A 153 -18.01 -10.36 -0.38
N ASP A 154 -17.66 -10.44 0.89
CA ASP A 154 -18.25 -11.35 1.90
C ASP A 154 -19.39 -10.71 2.69
N ARG A 155 -19.76 -9.45 2.38
CA ARG A 155 -20.81 -8.68 3.07
C ARG A 155 -21.67 -7.88 2.09
N GLY A 156 -22.64 -7.12 2.61
CA GLY A 156 -23.52 -6.29 1.80
C GLY A 156 -24.64 -7.08 1.10
N LYS A 157 -25.07 -6.62 -0.07
CA LYS A 157 -26.23 -7.14 -0.78
C LYS A 157 -26.03 -8.58 -1.30
N ALA A 158 -26.93 -9.45 -0.96
CA ALA A 158 -26.93 -10.86 -1.43
C ALA A 158 -27.27 -10.98 -2.94
N PRO A 159 -26.81 -12.06 -3.61
CA PRO A 159 -25.86 -13.06 -3.12
C PRO A 159 -24.44 -12.51 -3.01
N GLN A 160 -23.70 -12.92 -1.98
CA GLN A 160 -22.30 -12.60 -1.77
C GLN A 160 -21.45 -13.68 -2.42
N LEU A 161 -20.61 -13.32 -3.39
CA LEU A 161 -19.74 -14.28 -4.09
C LEU A 161 -18.50 -14.67 -3.26
N LYS A 162 -18.20 -13.93 -2.18
CA LYS A 162 -17.16 -14.22 -1.17
C LYS A 162 -15.79 -14.50 -1.79
N LYS A 163 -15.45 -13.77 -2.84
CA LYS A 163 -14.09 -13.77 -3.39
C LYS A 163 -13.16 -12.93 -2.52
N TYR A 164 -13.63 -11.77 -2.08
CA TYR A 164 -12.91 -10.87 -1.19
C TYR A 164 -13.51 -10.88 0.21
N ALA A 165 -12.66 -11.13 1.21
CA ALA A 165 -13.00 -10.91 2.61
C ALA A 165 -12.60 -9.46 2.99
N ILE A 166 -13.54 -8.66 3.47
CA ILE A 166 -13.23 -7.31 3.95
C ILE A 166 -12.64 -7.44 5.35
N ALA A 167 -11.32 -7.31 5.44
CA ALA A 167 -10.56 -7.35 6.69
C ALA A 167 -10.40 -5.93 7.24
N GLU A 168 -11.21 -5.59 8.24
CA GLU A 168 -11.18 -4.27 8.86
C GLU A 168 -9.93 -4.06 9.69
N LEU A 169 -9.23 -2.94 9.44
CA LEU A 169 -8.06 -2.52 10.19
C LEU A 169 -8.45 -1.55 11.30
N ALA A 170 -8.05 -1.86 12.52
CA ALA A 170 -8.16 -0.90 13.63
C ALA A 170 -7.01 0.12 13.52
N PRO A 171 -7.30 1.44 13.59
CA PRO A 171 -6.27 2.47 13.52
C PRO A 171 -5.15 2.27 14.56
N GLY A 172 -3.90 2.38 14.12
CA GLY A 172 -2.72 2.26 14.98
C GLY A 172 -2.39 0.84 15.46
N VAL A 173 -3.15 -0.19 15.04
CA VAL A 173 -2.95 -1.57 15.46
C VAL A 173 -2.25 -2.37 14.36
N ALA A 174 -1.09 -2.95 14.67
CA ALA A 174 -0.36 -3.82 13.75
C ALA A 174 -1.14 -5.11 13.50
N THR A 175 -1.45 -5.39 12.24
CA THR A 175 -2.25 -6.54 11.78
C THR A 175 -1.42 -7.39 10.82
N PRO A 176 -1.29 -8.72 11.01
CA PRO A 176 -0.63 -9.60 10.06
C PRO A 176 -1.33 -9.62 8.70
N LEU A 177 -0.55 -9.56 7.62
CA LEU A 177 -1.04 -9.73 6.27
C LEU A 177 -0.98 -11.20 5.86
N ALA A 178 -2.13 -11.78 5.54
CA ALA A 178 -2.26 -13.20 5.24
C ALA A 178 -1.30 -13.64 4.12
N ASP A 179 -0.70 -14.81 4.29
CA ASP A 179 0.24 -15.44 3.34
C ASP A 179 1.45 -14.59 2.95
N THR A 180 1.84 -13.63 3.82
CA THR A 180 3.05 -12.81 3.67
C THR A 180 3.88 -12.83 4.95
N ALA A 181 5.12 -12.32 4.88
CA ALA A 181 5.97 -12.06 6.05
C ALA A 181 5.81 -10.62 6.57
N MET A 182 4.67 -9.97 6.29
CA MET A 182 4.44 -8.57 6.62
C MET A 182 3.33 -8.39 7.64
N THR A 183 3.42 -7.28 8.37
CA THR A 183 2.30 -6.67 9.11
C THR A 183 1.96 -5.32 8.50
N VAL A 184 0.76 -4.84 8.74
CA VAL A 184 0.31 -3.49 8.39
C VAL A 184 -0.26 -2.77 9.59
N THR A 185 0.07 -1.49 9.74
CA THR A 185 -0.59 -0.56 10.65
C THR A 185 -1.26 0.54 9.85
N ALA A 186 -2.57 0.71 10.00
CA ALA A 186 -3.35 1.72 9.29
C ALA A 186 -3.48 3.00 10.12
N PHE A 187 -3.36 4.14 9.46
CA PHE A 187 -3.55 5.47 10.05
C PHE A 187 -4.58 6.24 9.22
N PRO A 188 -5.68 6.71 9.83
CA PRO A 188 -6.66 7.54 9.14
C PRO A 188 -6.04 8.85 8.65
N LEU A 189 -6.40 9.28 7.45
CA LEU A 189 -6.01 10.55 6.84
C LEU A 189 -7.25 11.40 6.53
N ALA A 190 -7.03 12.70 6.30
CA ALA A 190 -8.05 13.63 5.85
C ALA A 190 -7.83 13.97 4.37
N HIS A 191 -8.87 13.81 3.57
CA HIS A 191 -8.83 14.03 2.14
C HIS A 191 -10.10 14.76 1.66
N GLY A 192 -10.15 16.09 1.85
CA GLY A 192 -11.25 16.93 1.37
C GLY A 192 -12.64 16.53 1.89
N GLY A 193 -12.73 16.04 3.13
CA GLY A 193 -13.97 15.53 3.74
C GLY A 193 -14.19 14.03 3.60
N VAL A 194 -13.32 13.31 2.88
CA VAL A 194 -13.30 11.85 2.78
C VAL A 194 -12.23 11.29 3.73
N GLU A 195 -12.50 10.17 4.39
CA GLU A 195 -11.49 9.45 5.15
C GLU A 195 -10.64 8.61 4.19
N SER A 196 -9.32 8.84 4.23
CA SER A 196 -8.32 8.06 3.53
C SER A 196 -7.40 7.37 4.53
N THR A 197 -6.38 6.63 4.07
CA THR A 197 -5.54 5.81 4.93
C THR A 197 -4.08 5.87 4.51
N ALA A 198 -3.16 6.01 5.48
CA ALA A 198 -1.76 5.65 5.33
C ALA A 198 -1.52 4.26 5.92
N PHE A 199 -0.66 3.48 5.27
CA PHE A 199 -0.29 2.13 5.66
C PHE A 199 1.21 2.05 5.95
N LEU A 200 1.58 1.69 7.17
CA LEU A 200 2.93 1.28 7.50
C LEU A 200 3.02 -0.23 7.37
N LEU A 201 3.73 -0.71 6.35
CA LEU A 201 4.06 -2.12 6.19
C LEU A 201 5.40 -2.40 6.84
N GLU A 202 5.49 -3.48 7.60
CA GLU A 202 6.72 -3.87 8.30
C GLU A 202 7.07 -5.34 8.05
N SER A 203 8.36 -5.63 7.88
CA SER A 203 8.91 -6.98 7.77
C SER A 203 10.37 -6.99 8.24
N GLY A 204 10.77 -7.99 9.04
CA GLY A 204 12.15 -8.11 9.53
C GLY A 204 12.65 -6.91 10.35
N GLY A 205 11.73 -6.07 10.83
CA GLY A 205 12.01 -4.83 11.56
C GLY A 205 12.24 -3.60 10.67
N ASP A 206 12.22 -3.72 9.36
CA ASP A 206 12.19 -2.62 8.40
C ASP A 206 10.76 -2.24 8.06
N GLY A 207 10.55 -1.00 7.63
CA GLY A 207 9.24 -0.49 7.27
C GLY A 207 9.24 0.27 5.95
N ILE A 208 8.10 0.27 5.27
CA ILE A 208 7.76 1.17 4.15
C ILE A 208 6.41 1.80 4.45
N LEU A 209 6.31 3.11 4.25
CA LEU A 209 5.08 3.87 4.51
C LEU A 209 4.43 4.24 3.18
N CYS A 210 3.19 3.81 2.98
CA CYS A 210 2.43 4.10 1.76
C CYS A 210 1.18 4.90 2.12
N PHE A 211 0.98 6.01 1.44
CA PHE A 211 -0.16 6.90 1.62
C PHE A 211 -1.20 6.72 0.50
N GLY A 212 -2.47 6.76 0.89
CA GLY A 212 -3.54 7.22 0.01
C GLY A 212 -3.53 8.74 -0.12
N ASP A 213 -4.57 9.27 -0.70
CA ASP A 213 -4.71 10.71 -0.88
C ASP A 213 -4.84 11.43 0.46
N THR A 214 -4.22 12.59 0.58
CA THR A 214 -4.23 13.37 1.82
C THR A 214 -3.99 14.85 1.58
N GLY A 215 -4.74 15.69 2.26
CA GLY A 215 -4.43 17.11 2.39
C GLY A 215 -3.47 17.39 3.55
N PRO A 216 -2.79 18.56 3.56
CA PRO A 216 -1.96 18.96 4.67
C PRO A 216 -2.82 19.32 5.88
N ASP A 217 -2.36 18.96 7.09
CA ASP A 217 -3.11 19.19 8.34
C ASP A 217 -3.56 20.64 8.52
N ALA A 218 -2.76 21.61 8.06
CA ALA A 218 -3.08 23.03 8.15
C ALA A 218 -4.31 23.42 7.32
N VAL A 219 -4.52 22.78 6.15
CA VAL A 219 -5.66 23.02 5.27
C VAL A 219 -6.87 22.18 5.68
N GLU A 220 -6.66 20.92 6.03
CA GLU A 220 -7.69 20.01 6.50
C GLU A 220 -8.17 20.33 7.93
N LYS A 221 -7.46 21.22 8.63
CA LYS A 221 -7.74 21.65 10.01
C LYS A 221 -7.75 20.48 11.00
N GLY A 222 -6.79 19.57 10.84
CA GLY A 222 -6.64 18.33 11.59
C GLY A 222 -5.22 18.07 12.05
N THR A 223 -4.96 16.84 12.51
CA THR A 223 -3.66 16.36 12.98
C THR A 223 -3.26 15.02 12.35
N ARG A 224 -4.00 14.55 11.36
CA ARG A 224 -3.89 13.18 10.82
C ARG A 224 -2.49 12.87 10.27
N LEU A 225 -1.90 13.79 9.51
CA LEU A 225 -0.51 13.64 9.04
C LEU A 225 0.48 13.70 10.18
N GLY A 226 0.31 14.62 11.13
CA GLY A 226 1.13 14.73 12.33
C GLY A 226 1.11 13.46 13.19
N ASP A 227 -0.05 12.79 13.28
CA ASP A 227 -0.19 11.52 14.00
C ASP A 227 0.61 10.41 13.31
N VAL A 228 0.59 10.34 11.96
CA VAL A 228 1.43 9.41 11.18
C VAL A 228 2.91 9.69 11.41
N TRP A 229 3.33 10.96 11.32
CA TRP A 229 4.72 11.35 11.52
C TRP A 229 5.23 10.98 12.90
N THR A 230 4.41 11.20 13.93
CA THR A 230 4.71 10.82 15.32
C THR A 230 4.92 9.30 15.45
N ALA A 231 4.05 8.52 14.82
CA ALA A 231 4.12 7.06 14.87
C ALA A 231 5.36 6.47 14.19
N VAL A 232 5.90 7.13 13.13
CA VAL A 232 7.03 6.60 12.36
C VAL A 232 8.38 7.25 12.68
N ALA A 233 8.40 8.35 13.44
CA ALA A 233 9.61 9.15 13.70
C ALA A 233 10.78 8.32 14.25
N GLU A 234 10.53 7.40 15.18
CA GLU A 234 11.59 6.56 15.74
C GLU A 234 12.17 5.59 14.70
N ARG A 235 11.34 5.07 13.76
CA ARG A 235 11.82 4.24 12.65
C ARG A 235 12.69 5.02 11.66
N VAL A 236 12.35 6.28 11.41
CA VAL A 236 13.17 7.21 10.61
C VAL A 236 14.52 7.42 11.29
N LYS A 237 14.51 7.78 12.58
CA LYS A 237 15.73 8.00 13.38
C LYS A 237 16.66 6.78 13.37
N GLN A 238 16.09 5.59 13.45
CA GLN A 238 16.81 4.31 13.42
C GLN A 238 17.19 3.84 12.01
N LYS A 239 16.86 4.59 10.94
CA LYS A 239 17.03 4.19 9.53
C LYS A 239 16.30 2.88 9.17
N ARG A 240 15.21 2.59 9.88
CA ARG A 240 14.38 1.41 9.66
C ARG A 240 13.18 1.71 8.75
N LEU A 241 12.82 2.96 8.53
CA LEU A 241 11.90 3.35 7.47
C LEU A 241 12.68 3.47 6.17
N LYS A 242 12.40 2.59 5.21
CA LYS A 242 13.18 2.44 3.98
C LYS A 242 12.69 3.31 2.82
N ALA A 243 11.41 3.63 2.81
CA ALA A 243 10.83 4.58 1.86
C ALA A 243 9.48 5.12 2.36
N ILE A 244 9.11 6.27 1.81
CA ILE A 244 7.77 6.85 1.91
C ILE A 244 7.21 6.94 0.50
N VAL A 245 6.00 6.39 0.26
CA VAL A 245 5.22 6.57 -0.97
C VAL A 245 4.10 7.53 -0.64
N ILE A 246 4.11 8.72 -1.22
CA ILE A 246 3.17 9.79 -0.87
C ILE A 246 2.80 10.61 -2.11
N GLU A 247 1.57 11.10 -2.12
CA GLU A 247 1.06 11.91 -3.21
C GLU A 247 1.68 13.31 -3.27
N VAL A 248 1.79 13.85 -4.49
CA VAL A 248 1.88 15.28 -4.78
C VAL A 248 1.07 15.55 -6.04
N SER A 249 -0.16 16.01 -5.86
CA SER A 249 -1.12 16.10 -6.97
C SER A 249 -1.01 17.36 -7.81
N TYR A 250 -0.62 18.48 -7.20
CA TYR A 250 -0.62 19.80 -7.83
C TYR A 250 0.68 20.57 -7.57
N SER A 251 0.99 21.57 -8.42
CA SER A 251 2.10 22.49 -8.22
C SER A 251 1.86 23.44 -7.03
N SER A 252 2.92 24.04 -6.51
CA SER A 252 2.89 24.89 -5.31
C SER A 252 2.16 26.21 -5.48
N ASP A 253 1.90 26.64 -6.70
CA ASP A 253 1.11 27.84 -7.04
C ASP A 253 -0.41 27.62 -6.93
N ARG A 254 -0.85 26.35 -6.76
CA ARG A 254 -2.24 26.03 -6.55
C ARG A 254 -2.75 26.62 -5.23
N PRO A 255 -3.86 27.42 -5.24
CA PRO A 255 -4.44 27.95 -4.01
C PRO A 255 -4.91 26.86 -3.04
N ASP A 256 -4.72 27.07 -1.73
CA ASP A 256 -5.06 26.06 -0.70
C ASP A 256 -6.54 25.65 -0.71
N ASN A 257 -7.46 26.55 -1.03
CA ASN A 257 -8.90 26.26 -1.17
C ASN A 257 -9.27 25.47 -2.44
N LEU A 258 -8.31 25.21 -3.32
CA LEU A 258 -8.47 24.40 -4.53
C LEU A 258 -7.64 23.12 -4.52
N LEU A 259 -7.13 22.71 -3.37
CA LEU A 259 -6.34 21.46 -3.22
C LEU A 259 -7.23 20.22 -3.21
N PHE A 260 -8.50 20.34 -2.79
CA PHE A 260 -9.44 19.21 -2.71
C PHE A 260 -8.91 18.01 -1.91
N GLY A 261 -8.17 18.29 -0.83
CA GLY A 261 -7.60 17.26 0.03
C GLY A 261 -6.31 16.61 -0.52
N HIS A 262 -5.53 17.36 -1.30
CA HIS A 262 -4.27 16.89 -1.87
C HIS A 262 -3.07 17.76 -1.47
N LEU A 263 -1.87 17.24 -1.71
CA LEU A 263 -0.61 17.92 -1.45
C LEU A 263 -0.05 18.64 -2.68
N THR A 264 0.78 19.62 -2.40
CA THR A 264 1.70 20.29 -3.33
C THR A 264 3.14 20.10 -2.85
N PRO A 265 4.18 20.36 -3.67
CA PRO A 265 5.57 20.33 -3.22
C PRO A 265 5.80 21.14 -1.95
N ARG A 266 5.26 22.38 -1.89
CA ARG A 266 5.35 23.24 -0.70
C ARG A 266 4.82 22.54 0.56
N TRP A 267 3.62 21.98 0.49
CA TRP A 267 2.99 21.31 1.62
C TRP A 267 3.69 19.99 1.99
N LEU A 268 4.11 19.20 1.01
CA LEU A 268 4.89 18.00 1.31
C LEU A 268 6.19 18.35 2.05
N MET A 269 6.90 19.39 1.62
CA MET A 269 8.14 19.81 2.29
C MET A 269 7.89 20.31 3.71
N GLU A 270 6.79 21.01 3.97
CA GLU A 270 6.40 21.40 5.33
C GLU A 270 6.11 20.19 6.22
N GLU A 271 5.39 19.21 5.70
CA GLU A 271 5.09 17.98 6.44
C GLU A 271 6.36 17.14 6.71
N LEU A 272 7.26 17.02 5.73
CA LEU A 272 8.53 16.31 5.92
C LEU A 272 9.44 17.03 6.95
N ARG A 273 9.42 18.37 7.04
CA ARG A 273 10.15 19.09 8.10
C ARG A 273 9.62 18.77 9.50
N LYS A 274 8.29 18.57 9.64
CA LYS A 274 7.71 18.11 10.92
C LYS A 274 8.25 16.72 11.28
N LEU A 275 8.26 15.78 10.32
CA LEU A 275 8.82 14.45 10.53
C LEU A 275 10.31 14.50 10.88
N ASP A 276 11.11 15.31 10.17
CA ASP A 276 12.54 15.46 10.46
C ASP A 276 12.79 15.99 11.88
N GLY A 277 12.01 16.99 12.30
CA GLY A 277 12.04 17.52 13.67
C GLY A 277 11.72 16.47 14.74
N LEU A 278 10.67 15.67 14.52
CA LEU A 278 10.29 14.57 15.41
C LEU A 278 11.35 13.47 15.46
N ALA A 279 12.05 13.22 14.36
CA ALA A 279 13.12 12.22 14.30
C ALA A 279 14.48 12.74 14.81
N GLY A 280 14.57 13.98 15.30
CA GLY A 280 15.77 14.57 15.92
C GLY A 280 16.57 15.49 15.02
N GLY A 281 16.07 15.85 13.84
CA GLY A 281 16.69 16.73 12.84
C GLY A 281 17.76 16.02 12.00
N LYS A 282 17.81 16.32 10.71
CA LYS A 282 18.71 15.69 9.71
C LYS A 282 18.55 14.17 9.55
N ALA A 283 17.42 13.63 9.99
CA ALA A 283 17.14 12.20 9.94
C ALA A 283 16.65 11.75 8.55
N LEU A 284 16.06 12.68 7.77
CA LEU A 284 15.53 12.42 6.44
C LEU A 284 16.57 12.40 5.32
N LYS A 285 17.82 12.72 5.61
CA LYS A 285 18.87 12.70 4.58
C LYS A 285 18.93 11.32 3.91
N ASP A 286 18.90 11.33 2.57
CA ASP A 286 18.91 10.16 1.68
C ASP A 286 17.69 9.22 1.80
N LEU A 287 16.67 9.56 2.62
CA LEU A 287 15.43 8.79 2.69
C LEU A 287 14.70 8.87 1.34
N PRO A 288 14.36 7.72 0.72
CA PRO A 288 13.58 7.72 -0.51
C PRO A 288 12.15 8.18 -0.24
N VAL A 289 11.70 9.18 -1.01
CA VAL A 289 10.30 9.63 -1.06
C VAL A 289 9.81 9.45 -2.49
N VAL A 290 8.97 8.45 -2.70
CA VAL A 290 8.34 8.12 -3.98
C VAL A 290 7.13 9.01 -4.14
N VAL A 291 7.17 9.90 -5.12
CA VAL A 291 6.11 10.87 -5.39
C VAL A 291 5.06 10.23 -6.30
N SER A 292 3.90 9.94 -5.75
CA SER A 292 2.80 9.28 -6.44
C SER A 292 1.63 10.23 -6.73
N HIS A 293 0.60 9.72 -7.37
CA HIS A 293 -0.71 10.37 -7.58
C HIS A 293 -0.63 11.76 -8.24
N ILE A 294 0.36 11.99 -9.11
CA ILE A 294 0.46 13.25 -9.85
C ILE A 294 -0.72 13.37 -10.80
N LYS A 295 -1.44 14.48 -10.75
CA LYS A 295 -2.59 14.70 -11.66
C LYS A 295 -2.09 14.90 -13.08
N TYR A 296 -2.64 14.12 -14.00
CA TYR A 296 -2.37 14.24 -15.43
C TYR A 296 -2.93 15.55 -15.98
N SER A 297 -2.17 16.22 -16.87
CA SER A 297 -2.63 17.43 -17.55
C SER A 297 -3.06 17.12 -18.98
N LEU A 298 -4.23 17.62 -19.37
CA LEU A 298 -4.71 17.60 -20.76
C LEU A 298 -4.13 18.74 -21.61
N THR A 299 -3.31 19.59 -20.99
CA THR A 299 -2.59 20.69 -21.68
C THR A 299 -1.19 20.19 -22.11
N LYS A 300 -0.37 21.10 -22.68
CA LYS A 300 1.03 20.80 -23.03
C LYS A 300 1.97 20.83 -21.81
N GLU A 301 1.45 21.06 -20.61
CA GLU A 301 2.23 21.05 -19.39
C GLU A 301 2.81 19.67 -19.09
N GLN A 302 3.94 19.67 -18.39
CA GLN A 302 4.60 18.46 -17.91
C GLN A 302 4.61 18.47 -16.38
N PRO A 303 3.50 18.13 -15.72
CA PRO A 303 3.35 18.28 -14.27
C PRO A 303 4.43 17.52 -13.50
N GLN A 304 4.79 16.31 -13.90
CA GLN A 304 5.84 15.52 -13.24
C GLN A 304 7.17 16.25 -13.17
N ARG A 305 7.58 16.89 -14.29
CA ARG A 305 8.83 17.64 -14.36
C ARG A 305 8.77 18.90 -13.50
N GLN A 306 7.66 19.62 -13.54
CA GLN A 306 7.45 20.81 -12.72
C GLN A 306 7.51 20.48 -11.24
N LEU A 307 6.76 19.47 -10.80
CA LEU A 307 6.71 19.06 -9.39
C LEU A 307 8.09 18.61 -8.89
N LEU A 308 8.86 17.86 -9.69
CA LEU A 308 10.23 17.49 -9.32
C LEU A 308 11.12 18.71 -9.15
N GLN A 309 11.05 19.67 -10.06
CA GLN A 309 11.84 20.92 -9.95
C GLN A 309 11.49 21.71 -8.69
N GLU A 310 10.21 21.81 -8.34
CA GLU A 310 9.76 22.50 -7.12
C GLU A 310 10.21 21.76 -5.85
N LEU A 311 10.11 20.42 -5.83
CA LEU A 311 10.57 19.59 -4.71
C LEU A 311 12.08 19.71 -4.50
N GLU A 312 12.87 19.59 -5.56
CA GLU A 312 14.33 19.70 -5.47
C GLU A 312 14.78 21.11 -5.06
N ALA A 313 14.12 22.16 -5.55
CA ALA A 313 14.40 23.53 -5.17
C ALA A 313 14.12 23.82 -3.68
N ALA A 314 13.15 23.12 -3.08
CA ALA A 314 12.76 23.27 -1.67
C ALA A 314 13.44 22.25 -0.74
N ASN A 315 14.29 21.35 -1.27
CA ASN A 315 14.88 20.21 -0.56
C ASN A 315 16.04 20.61 0.35
N ASP A 316 15.73 21.13 1.50
CA ASP A 316 16.69 21.53 2.53
C ASP A 316 17.09 20.39 3.49
N MET A 317 16.40 19.24 3.43
CA MET A 317 16.63 18.07 4.27
C MET A 317 17.47 16.98 3.61
N GLY A 318 17.74 17.08 2.30
CA GLY A 318 18.48 16.09 1.53
C GLY A 318 17.69 14.79 1.30
N VAL A 319 16.39 14.87 1.21
CA VAL A 319 15.50 13.77 0.85
C VAL A 319 15.81 13.32 -0.59
N ARG A 320 15.71 12.04 -0.89
CA ARG A 320 15.87 11.52 -2.25
C ARG A 320 14.50 11.32 -2.89
N PHE A 321 14.08 12.26 -3.72
CA PHE A 321 12.84 12.12 -4.46
C PHE A 321 12.96 11.09 -5.58
N VAL A 322 11.93 10.24 -5.70
CA VAL A 322 11.77 9.24 -6.75
C VAL A 322 10.49 9.55 -7.50
N MET A 323 10.61 9.83 -8.81
CA MET A 323 9.46 10.02 -9.71
C MET A 323 9.19 8.66 -10.39
N PRO A 324 8.17 7.91 -9.96
CA PRO A 324 7.96 6.58 -10.47
C PRO A 324 7.31 6.60 -11.85
N GLU A 325 7.71 5.66 -12.70
CA GLU A 325 7.02 5.36 -13.95
C GLU A 325 6.23 4.05 -13.80
N GLN A 326 5.09 3.95 -14.47
CA GLN A 326 4.33 2.70 -14.52
C GLN A 326 5.21 1.54 -15.00
N GLY A 327 5.17 0.43 -14.28
CA GLY A 327 5.95 -0.77 -14.56
C GLY A 327 7.38 -0.75 -14.02
N SER A 328 7.85 0.36 -13.41
CA SER A 328 9.17 0.38 -12.77
C SER A 328 9.20 -0.43 -11.48
N ARG A 329 10.37 -1.04 -11.18
CA ARG A 329 10.65 -1.73 -9.93
C ARG A 329 11.77 -1.01 -9.19
N TRP A 330 11.57 -0.81 -7.91
CA TRP A 330 12.51 -0.16 -7.00
C TRP A 330 12.82 -1.08 -5.84
N HIS A 331 14.08 -1.08 -5.40
CA HIS A 331 14.51 -1.77 -4.18
C HIS A 331 14.98 -0.73 -3.16
N PHE A 332 14.39 -0.74 -1.95
CA PHE A 332 14.67 0.17 -0.84
C PHE A 332 15.29 -0.62 0.33
N LYS A 333 16.57 -0.37 0.58
CA LYS A 333 17.41 -1.01 1.63
C LYS A 333 17.47 -0.19 2.89
#